data_b004c30d2b1dba53534c8806df4e5863
#
_entry.id   b004c30d2b1dba53534c8806df4e5863
#
_cell.length_a   1.000
_cell.length_b   1.000
_cell.length_c   1.000
_cell.angle_alpha   90.00
_cell.angle_beta   90.00
_cell.angle_gamma   90.00
#
_symmetry.space_group_name_H-M   'P 1'
#
loop_
_entity.id
_entity.type
_entity.pdbx_description
1 polymer ?
#
loop_
_entity_poly.entity_id
_entity_poly.type
_entity_poly.pdbx_seq_one_letter_code
_entity_poly.pdbx_strand_id
1 'polypeptide(L)'
;MKKRIPTLLATMIATALYSQQGLAADLASQCMLGVPSYDRPLVQGDTNDLPVTINADHAKGDYPDDAVFTGSVDIMQGNSRLQADEVQLHQKEAPGQPEPVRTVDALGNVHYDDNQVILKGPKGWANLNTKDTNVWEGDYQMVGRQGRGKADLMKQRGENRYTILDNGSFTSCLPGSDTWSVVGSEIIHDREEQVAEIWNARFKVGPVPIFYSPYLQLPVGDKRRSGFLIPNAKYTTTNYFEFYLPYYWNIAPNMDATITPHYMHRRGNIMWENEFRYLSQAGAGLMELDYLPSDKVYEDEHPNDDSSRRWLFYWNHSGVMDQVWRFNVDYTKVSDPSYFNDFDNKYGSSTDGYATQKFSVGYAVQNFNATVSTKQFQVFSEQNTSSYSAEPQLDVNYYQNDVGPFDTRIYGQAVHFVNTRDDMPEATRVHLEPDRKSTRLN
;
A
#
# COMPACT_ATOMS: atom_id res chain seq x y z
N MET A 1 -5.97 10.14 -56.38
CA MET A 1 -6.00 10.76 -55.04
C MET A 1 -6.54 9.74 -54.02
N LYS A 2 -5.68 8.96 -53.38
CA LYS A 2 -6.04 8.09 -52.22
C LYS A 2 -4.76 7.73 -51.49
N LYS A 3 -4.81 7.78 -50.11
CA LYS A 3 -3.82 7.30 -49.13
C LYS A 3 -2.78 8.31 -48.61
N ARG A 4 -3.21 9.24 -47.73
CA ARG A 4 -2.31 9.94 -46.80
C ARG A 4 -2.91 10.18 -45.41
N ILE A 5 -3.96 9.43 -44.98
CA ILE A 5 -4.62 9.61 -43.68
C ILE A 5 -4.01 8.76 -42.55
N PRO A 6 -3.39 7.57 -42.74
CA PRO A 6 -2.90 6.80 -41.60
C PRO A 6 -1.59 7.32 -40.99
N THR A 7 -0.77 8.07 -41.70
CA THR A 7 0.50 8.60 -41.17
C THR A 7 0.32 9.81 -40.25
N LEU A 8 -0.71 10.62 -40.47
CA LEU A 8 -1.02 11.77 -39.62
C LEU A 8 -1.61 11.34 -38.25
N LEU A 9 -2.39 10.27 -38.22
CA LEU A 9 -2.95 9.73 -36.98
C LEU A 9 -1.87 9.07 -36.12
N ALA A 10 -0.93 8.35 -36.71
CA ALA A 10 0.19 7.72 -36.01
C ALA A 10 1.17 8.75 -35.41
N THR A 11 1.41 9.86 -36.10
CA THR A 11 2.24 10.95 -35.58
C THR A 11 1.54 11.73 -34.48
N MET A 12 0.23 11.93 -34.50
CA MET A 12 -0.53 12.57 -33.43
C MET A 12 -0.57 11.68 -32.15
N ILE A 13 -0.70 10.37 -32.29
CA ILE A 13 -0.66 9.43 -31.15
C ILE A 13 0.75 9.36 -30.57
N ALA A 14 1.79 9.34 -31.38
CA ALA A 14 3.18 9.34 -30.89
C ALA A 14 3.54 10.64 -30.17
N THR A 15 3.09 11.81 -30.64
CA THR A 15 3.32 13.09 -29.94
C THR A 15 2.50 13.20 -28.66
N ALA A 16 1.30 12.61 -28.59
CA ALA A 16 0.51 12.58 -27.35
C ALA A 16 1.11 11.66 -26.27
N LEU A 17 1.74 10.55 -26.67
CA LEU A 17 2.44 9.65 -25.72
C LEU A 17 3.77 10.23 -25.22
N TYR A 18 4.49 10.99 -26.05
CA TYR A 18 5.71 11.68 -25.61
C TYR A 18 5.45 12.85 -24.67
N SER A 19 4.30 13.54 -24.81
CA SER A 19 3.93 14.65 -23.91
C SER A 19 3.49 14.18 -22.51
N GLN A 20 3.01 12.94 -22.38
CA GLN A 20 2.60 12.42 -21.05
C GLN A 20 3.77 12.04 -20.15
N GLN A 21 4.93 11.66 -20.69
CA GLN A 21 6.11 11.36 -19.87
C GLN A 21 6.74 12.63 -19.27
N GLY A 22 6.68 13.75 -19.99
CA GLY A 22 7.14 15.04 -19.48
C GLY A 22 6.23 15.60 -18.38
N LEU A 23 4.92 15.44 -18.51
CA LEU A 23 3.93 15.91 -17.54
C LEU A 23 3.96 15.14 -16.22
N ALA A 24 4.27 13.83 -16.22
CA ALA A 24 4.35 13.02 -15.01
C ALA A 24 5.60 13.37 -14.17
N ALA A 25 6.73 13.64 -14.82
CA ALA A 25 7.94 14.09 -14.14
C ALA A 25 7.80 15.52 -13.58
N ASP A 26 7.08 16.39 -14.30
CA ASP A 26 6.82 17.78 -13.87
C ASP A 26 5.80 17.82 -12.71
N LEU A 27 4.79 16.95 -12.70
CA LEU A 27 3.85 16.79 -11.59
C LEU A 27 4.53 16.29 -10.31
N ALA A 28 5.47 15.35 -10.42
CA ALA A 28 6.22 14.86 -9.26
C ALA A 28 7.13 15.95 -8.66
N SER A 29 7.74 16.79 -9.49
CA SER A 29 8.53 17.95 -9.02
C SER A 29 7.64 19.06 -8.44
N GLN A 30 6.44 19.27 -8.96
CA GLN A 30 5.46 20.21 -8.43
C GLN A 30 4.92 19.80 -7.06
N CYS A 31 4.82 18.52 -6.75
CA CYS A 31 4.41 18.04 -5.43
C CYS A 31 5.39 18.41 -4.31
N MET A 32 6.65 18.73 -4.64
CA MET A 32 7.67 19.16 -3.66
C MET A 32 7.89 20.68 -3.63
N LEU A 33 7.20 21.44 -4.49
CA LEU A 33 7.27 22.90 -4.47
C LEU A 33 6.79 23.47 -3.12
N GLY A 34 7.65 24.24 -2.44
CA GLY A 34 7.35 24.82 -1.14
C GLY A 34 7.58 23.90 0.06
N VAL A 35 8.02 22.65 -0.15
CA VAL A 35 8.51 21.78 0.93
C VAL A 35 9.95 22.21 1.24
N PRO A 36 10.27 22.58 2.51
CA PRO A 36 11.63 22.98 2.86
C PRO A 36 12.59 21.81 2.72
N SER A 37 13.76 22.06 2.18
CA SER A 37 14.89 21.12 2.14
C SER A 37 15.90 21.52 3.22
N TYR A 38 16.59 20.53 3.76
CA TYR A 38 17.71 20.80 4.67
C TYR A 38 18.91 21.32 3.87
N ASP A 39 19.38 22.48 4.21
CA ASP A 39 20.40 23.23 3.45
C ASP A 39 21.80 23.21 4.09
N ARG A 40 21.93 22.65 5.31
CA ARG A 40 23.18 22.53 6.03
C ARG A 40 23.85 21.17 5.77
N PRO A 41 25.21 21.06 5.85
CA PRO A 41 25.89 19.78 5.78
C PRO A 41 25.41 18.85 6.89
N LEU A 42 25.07 17.59 6.53
CA LEU A 42 24.67 16.57 7.52
C LEU A 42 25.89 16.15 8.34
N VAL A 43 25.79 16.33 9.65
CA VAL A 43 26.78 15.85 10.61
C VAL A 43 26.38 14.44 11.05
N GLN A 44 27.33 13.49 10.92
CA GLN A 44 27.16 12.11 11.38
C GLN A 44 27.83 11.95 12.77
N GLY A 45 27.22 11.18 13.64
CA GLY A 45 27.70 10.90 14.99
C GLY A 45 26.63 11.09 16.05
N ASP A 46 26.95 10.76 17.31
CA ASP A 46 26.05 11.05 18.43
C ASP A 46 26.03 12.56 18.66
N THR A 47 24.84 13.15 18.62
CA THR A 47 24.65 14.58 18.85
C THR A 47 25.12 15.03 20.23
N ASN A 48 25.15 14.14 21.24
CA ASN A 48 25.62 14.46 22.60
C ASN A 48 27.11 14.74 22.67
N ASP A 49 27.89 14.17 21.74
CA ASP A 49 29.35 14.34 21.68
C ASP A 49 29.78 15.58 20.87
N LEU A 50 28.81 16.24 20.21
CA LEU A 50 29.09 17.38 19.35
C LEU A 50 29.10 18.70 20.16
N PRO A 51 30.00 19.63 19.85
CA PRO A 51 30.05 20.91 20.53
C PRO A 51 28.78 21.72 20.30
N VAL A 52 28.32 22.38 21.36
CA VAL A 52 27.24 23.37 21.29
C VAL A 52 27.86 24.74 21.02
N THR A 53 27.39 25.40 19.99
CA THR A 53 27.75 26.80 19.66
C THR A 53 26.59 27.69 20.03
N ILE A 54 26.84 28.72 20.85
CA ILE A 54 25.84 29.69 21.29
C ILE A 54 26.29 31.06 20.86
N ASN A 55 25.46 31.77 20.10
CA ASN A 55 25.61 33.17 19.73
C ASN A 55 24.44 33.95 20.36
N ALA A 56 24.73 35.04 21.05
CA ALA A 56 23.74 35.92 21.66
C ALA A 56 24.33 37.33 21.81
N ASP A 57 23.48 38.37 21.85
CA ASP A 57 23.94 39.72 22.08
C ASP A 57 24.42 39.93 23.51
N HIS A 58 23.76 39.27 24.47
CA HIS A 58 24.11 39.34 25.89
C HIS A 58 24.03 37.97 26.54
N ALA A 59 24.95 37.69 27.44
CA ALA A 59 24.96 36.50 28.30
C ALA A 59 25.15 36.90 29.75
N LYS A 60 24.31 36.37 30.65
CA LYS A 60 24.41 36.55 32.09
C LYS A 60 24.23 35.19 32.74
N GLY A 61 25.06 34.83 33.71
CA GLY A 61 24.93 33.57 34.38
C GLY A 61 25.70 33.49 35.67
N ASP A 62 25.22 32.64 36.61
CA ASP A 62 25.90 32.19 37.77
C ASP A 62 26.27 30.69 37.51
N TYR A 63 27.42 30.50 36.86
CA TYR A 63 27.92 29.15 36.57
C TYR A 63 28.22 28.38 37.86
N PRO A 64 27.81 27.09 38.01
CA PRO A 64 27.27 26.24 36.95
C PRO A 64 25.73 26.20 36.85
N ASP A 65 24.99 26.91 37.71
CA ASP A 65 23.57 26.63 37.95
C ASP A 65 22.61 27.25 36.92
N ASP A 66 22.79 28.50 36.57
CA ASP A 66 21.90 29.18 35.66
C ASP A 66 22.69 30.06 34.64
N ALA A 67 22.20 30.06 33.39
CA ALA A 67 22.68 30.98 32.37
C ALA A 67 21.53 31.55 31.55
N VAL A 68 21.52 32.87 31.29
CA VAL A 68 20.49 33.53 30.48
C VAL A 68 21.18 34.21 29.30
N PHE A 69 20.72 33.86 28.12
CA PHE A 69 21.16 34.46 26.85
C PHE A 69 20.01 35.29 26.30
N THR A 70 20.28 36.52 25.89
CA THR A 70 19.28 37.43 25.36
C THR A 70 19.77 38.17 24.12
N GLY A 71 18.83 38.50 23.23
CA GLY A 71 19.06 39.18 21.97
C GLY A 71 19.55 38.26 20.85
N SER A 72 18.67 37.98 19.93
CA SER A 72 18.95 37.15 18.73
C SER A 72 19.71 35.84 19.02
N VAL A 73 19.27 35.12 20.04
CA VAL A 73 19.95 33.89 20.47
C VAL A 73 19.89 32.85 19.37
N ASP A 74 21.04 32.26 19.05
CA ASP A 74 21.23 31.26 18.03
C ASP A 74 22.11 30.12 18.58
N ILE A 75 21.51 28.98 18.81
CA ILE A 75 22.17 27.78 19.37
C ILE A 75 22.21 26.70 18.32
N MET A 76 23.39 26.15 18.06
CA MET A 76 23.58 25.05 17.12
C MET A 76 24.29 23.87 17.80
N GLN A 77 23.78 22.66 17.56
CA GLN A 77 24.44 21.42 17.92
C GLN A 77 24.14 20.35 16.84
N GLY A 78 25.18 19.92 16.14
CA GLY A 78 25.04 18.94 15.05
C GLY A 78 24.11 19.45 13.97
N ASN A 79 23.03 18.71 13.71
CA ASN A 79 22.03 19.05 12.71
C ASN A 79 20.91 19.98 13.24
N SER A 80 20.89 20.26 14.54
CA SER A 80 19.83 21.04 15.20
C SER A 80 20.24 22.49 15.39
N ARG A 81 19.29 23.39 15.19
CA ARG A 81 19.42 24.83 15.42
C ARG A 81 18.20 25.33 16.17
N LEU A 82 18.44 26.09 17.23
CA LEU A 82 17.41 26.79 18.01
C LEU A 82 17.66 28.26 17.97
N GLN A 83 16.67 29.05 17.59
CA GLN A 83 16.68 30.50 17.63
C GLN A 83 15.54 31.01 18.52
N ALA A 84 15.79 32.04 19.34
CA ALA A 84 14.80 32.68 20.19
C ALA A 84 15.25 34.11 20.59
N ASP A 85 14.33 34.87 21.14
CA ASP A 85 14.69 36.18 21.69
C ASP A 85 15.45 36.04 23.02
N GLU A 86 15.10 35.04 23.80
CA GLU A 86 15.73 34.71 25.08
C GLU A 86 15.82 33.21 25.29
N VAL A 87 16.94 32.72 25.81
CA VAL A 87 17.13 31.33 26.21
C VAL A 87 17.71 31.29 27.63
N GLN A 88 17.02 30.58 28.49
CA GLN A 88 17.43 30.32 29.88
C GLN A 88 17.87 28.87 30.04
N LEU A 89 19.09 28.65 30.46
CA LEU A 89 19.62 27.32 30.82
C LEU A 89 19.62 27.19 32.35
N HIS A 90 19.03 26.12 32.85
CA HIS A 90 18.98 25.74 34.27
C HIS A 90 19.68 24.43 34.47
N GLN A 91 20.59 24.39 35.45
CA GLN A 91 21.25 23.18 35.87
C GLN A 91 21.08 23.00 37.41
N LYS A 92 20.40 21.90 37.80
CA LYS A 92 20.11 21.64 39.21
C LYS A 92 20.51 20.23 39.57
N GLU A 93 21.21 20.08 40.70
CA GLU A 93 21.46 18.77 41.28
C GLU A 93 20.13 18.15 41.77
N ALA A 94 19.85 16.92 41.40
CA ALA A 94 18.68 16.19 41.85
C ALA A 94 19.07 15.06 42.79
N PRO A 95 18.44 14.94 43.97
CA PRO A 95 18.74 13.87 44.91
C PRO A 95 18.57 12.46 44.28
N GLY A 96 19.64 11.68 44.26
CA GLY A 96 19.65 10.32 43.75
C GLY A 96 19.95 10.17 42.26
N GLN A 97 20.27 11.26 41.54
CA GLN A 97 20.76 11.21 40.18
C GLN A 97 22.27 11.52 40.10
N PRO A 98 23.06 10.76 39.32
CA PRO A 98 24.51 10.95 39.25
C PRO A 98 24.91 12.23 38.48
N GLU A 99 24.01 12.75 37.64
CA GLU A 99 24.21 13.96 36.84
C GLU A 99 23.17 15.02 37.16
N PRO A 100 23.54 16.31 37.09
CA PRO A 100 22.59 17.41 37.29
C PRO A 100 21.53 17.42 36.18
N VAL A 101 20.29 17.75 36.55
CA VAL A 101 19.19 17.94 35.58
C VAL A 101 19.40 19.28 34.86
N ARG A 102 19.49 19.21 33.54
CA ARG A 102 19.66 20.36 32.67
C ARG A 102 18.40 20.63 31.88
N THR A 103 17.83 21.83 32.03
CA THR A 103 16.64 22.25 31.28
C THR A 103 16.90 23.56 30.56
N VAL A 104 16.22 23.73 29.44
CA VAL A 104 16.28 24.95 28.62
C VAL A 104 14.88 25.50 28.44
N ASP A 105 14.69 26.78 28.74
CA ASP A 105 13.50 27.54 28.37
C ASP A 105 13.87 28.50 27.24
N ALA A 106 13.15 28.44 26.13
CA ALA A 106 13.27 29.37 24.99
C ALA A 106 12.01 30.22 24.91
N LEU A 107 12.17 31.52 24.88
CA LEU A 107 11.09 32.51 24.96
C LEU A 107 11.17 33.51 23.80
N GLY A 108 10.03 33.81 23.23
CA GLY A 108 9.90 34.78 22.13
C GLY A 108 10.45 34.28 20.79
N ASN A 109 9.64 34.31 19.76
CA ASN A 109 10.00 33.95 18.38
C ASN A 109 10.81 32.66 18.25
N VAL A 110 10.43 31.63 19.01
CA VAL A 110 11.13 30.34 19.03
C VAL A 110 11.06 29.72 17.65
N HIS A 111 12.21 29.41 17.07
CA HIS A 111 12.37 28.69 15.82
C HIS A 111 13.38 27.57 16.03
N TYR A 112 12.93 26.34 15.91
CA TYR A 112 13.79 25.16 15.92
C TYR A 112 13.77 24.51 14.54
N ASP A 113 14.91 24.15 14.03
CA ASP A 113 15.02 23.39 12.79
C ASP A 113 16.11 22.32 12.85
N ASP A 114 15.79 21.17 12.28
CA ASP A 114 16.73 20.10 12.04
C ASP A 114 16.52 19.48 10.65
N ASN A 115 17.16 18.35 10.37
CA ASN A 115 17.02 17.65 9.09
C ASN A 115 15.67 16.92 8.90
N GLN A 116 14.76 17.00 9.87
CA GLN A 116 13.45 16.30 9.83
C GLN A 116 12.26 17.24 9.97
N VAL A 117 12.40 18.30 10.78
CA VAL A 117 11.28 19.17 11.13
C VAL A 117 11.73 20.62 11.38
N ILE A 118 10.86 21.55 11.04
CA ILE A 118 10.94 22.96 11.45
C ILE A 118 9.77 23.19 12.41
N LEU A 119 10.04 23.76 13.58
CA LEU A 119 9.05 24.12 14.61
C LEU A 119 9.12 25.63 14.86
N LYS A 120 7.97 26.27 15.03
CA LYS A 120 7.85 27.68 15.38
C LYS A 120 6.81 27.84 16.46
N GLY A 121 7.07 28.69 17.44
CA GLY A 121 6.13 28.98 18.53
C GLY A 121 6.61 30.13 19.40
N PRO A 122 5.78 30.64 20.32
CA PRO A 122 6.14 31.69 21.25
C PRO A 122 7.02 31.23 22.41
N LYS A 123 6.95 29.92 22.74
CA LYS A 123 7.67 29.32 23.88
C LYS A 123 8.06 27.89 23.62
N GLY A 124 9.29 27.53 23.98
CA GLY A 124 9.81 26.18 24.02
C GLY A 124 10.42 25.83 25.38
N TRP A 125 10.38 24.55 25.74
CA TRP A 125 11.07 23.98 26.89
C TRP A 125 11.68 22.64 26.53
N ALA A 126 12.87 22.36 27.04
CA ALA A 126 13.52 21.07 26.81
C ALA A 126 14.25 20.60 28.07
N ASN A 127 14.21 19.28 28.32
CA ASN A 127 15.07 18.60 29.27
C ASN A 127 16.18 17.89 28.47
N LEU A 128 17.41 18.34 28.65
CA LEU A 128 18.56 17.84 27.90
C LEU A 128 18.98 16.43 28.29
N ASN A 129 18.64 15.99 29.53
CA ASN A 129 18.96 14.64 30.00
C ASN A 129 18.00 13.60 29.42
N THR A 130 16.69 13.87 29.44
CA THR A 130 15.65 12.96 28.98
C THR A 130 15.25 13.14 27.51
N LYS A 131 15.74 14.24 26.90
CA LYS A 131 15.35 14.71 25.54
C LYS A 131 13.86 15.02 25.40
N ASP A 132 13.17 15.22 26.52
CA ASP A 132 11.77 15.66 26.51
C ASP A 132 11.69 17.11 26.11
N THR A 133 10.76 17.43 25.23
CA THR A 133 10.52 18.81 24.78
C THR A 133 9.04 19.19 24.82
N ASN A 134 8.77 20.47 24.99
CA ASN A 134 7.45 21.10 24.88
C ASN A 134 7.57 22.35 24.02
N VAL A 135 6.67 22.52 23.07
CA VAL A 135 6.51 23.76 22.30
C VAL A 135 5.05 24.17 22.35
N TRP A 136 4.77 25.38 22.88
CA TRP A 136 3.41 25.89 23.02
C TRP A 136 2.98 26.67 21.78
N GLU A 137 1.69 26.55 21.42
CA GLU A 137 1.06 27.24 20.30
C GLU A 137 1.89 27.18 19.02
N GLY A 138 2.36 25.95 18.73
CA GLY A 138 3.39 25.76 17.71
C GLY A 138 2.84 25.39 16.34
N ASP A 139 3.53 25.89 15.32
CA ASP A 139 3.43 25.44 13.93
C ASP A 139 4.59 24.48 13.63
N TYR A 140 4.33 23.39 12.90
CA TYR A 140 5.38 22.50 12.44
C TYR A 140 5.31 22.26 10.94
N GLN A 141 6.48 22.06 10.32
CA GLN A 141 6.64 21.72 8.93
C GLN A 141 7.71 20.62 8.79
N MET A 142 7.39 19.53 8.12
CA MET A 142 8.37 18.47 7.84
C MET A 142 9.38 18.91 6.77
N VAL A 143 10.64 18.49 6.92
CA VAL A 143 11.73 18.79 5.99
C VAL A 143 11.88 17.62 5.00
N GLY A 144 12.05 17.91 3.72
CA GLY A 144 12.24 16.93 2.65
C GLY A 144 11.01 16.08 2.32
N ARG A 145 9.87 16.33 2.96
CA ARG A 145 8.61 15.63 2.70
C ARG A 145 7.41 16.53 3.00
N GLN A 146 6.30 16.23 2.37
CA GLN A 146 5.04 16.90 2.66
C GLN A 146 4.55 16.53 4.07
N GLY A 147 4.11 17.52 4.81
CA GLY A 147 3.52 17.33 6.13
C GLY A 147 3.72 18.58 6.99
N ARG A 148 2.62 19.15 7.44
CA ARG A 148 2.60 20.35 8.29
C ARG A 148 1.36 20.36 9.16
N GLY A 149 1.40 21.17 10.19
CA GLY A 149 0.25 21.34 11.08
C GLY A 149 0.55 22.31 12.20
N LYS A 150 -0.39 22.37 13.13
CA LYS A 150 -0.37 23.20 14.32
C LYS A 150 -0.80 22.37 15.52
N ALA A 151 -0.39 22.80 16.71
CA ALA A 151 -0.90 22.27 17.96
C ALA A 151 -0.84 23.33 19.08
N ASP A 152 -1.75 23.25 20.04
CA ASP A 152 -1.70 24.09 21.23
C ASP A 152 -0.49 23.76 22.08
N LEU A 153 -0.13 22.48 22.13
CA LEU A 153 1.09 22.01 22.79
C LEU A 153 1.66 20.83 22.03
N MET A 154 2.90 20.94 21.58
CA MET A 154 3.68 19.85 21.00
C MET A 154 4.63 19.31 22.04
N LYS A 155 4.60 18.01 22.28
CA LYS A 155 5.44 17.31 23.24
C LYS A 155 6.27 16.24 22.56
N GLN A 156 7.52 16.12 22.96
CA GLN A 156 8.36 15.00 22.60
C GLN A 156 8.73 14.23 23.88
N ARG A 157 8.62 12.91 23.87
CA ARG A 157 8.80 12.06 25.04
C ARG A 157 9.53 10.77 24.67
N GLY A 158 10.16 10.16 25.71
CA GLY A 158 10.76 8.84 25.58
C GLY A 158 11.94 8.85 24.61
N GLU A 159 12.90 9.74 24.79
CA GLU A 159 14.09 9.88 23.93
C GLU A 159 13.74 10.03 22.43
N ASN A 160 12.75 10.87 22.12
CA ASN A 160 12.23 11.12 20.78
C ASN A 160 11.32 10.01 20.20
N ARG A 161 10.93 9.01 20.97
CA ARG A 161 10.01 7.97 20.52
C ARG A 161 8.61 8.53 20.22
N TYR A 162 8.05 9.31 21.16
CA TYR A 162 6.68 9.82 21.02
C TYR A 162 6.69 11.31 20.67
N THR A 163 5.95 11.66 19.62
CA THR A 163 5.54 13.03 19.32
C THR A 163 4.04 13.15 19.61
N ILE A 164 3.67 14.01 20.56
CA ILE A 164 2.28 14.18 21.01
C ILE A 164 1.86 15.62 20.69
N LEU A 165 0.73 15.79 20.02
CA LEU A 165 0.16 17.07 19.63
C LEU A 165 -1.20 17.21 20.32
N ASP A 166 -1.29 18.09 21.31
CA ASP A 166 -2.55 18.44 21.98
C ASP A 166 -3.33 19.42 21.10
N ASN A 167 -4.59 19.15 20.81
CA ASN A 167 -5.41 19.85 19.83
C ASN A 167 -4.68 20.03 18.49
N GLY A 168 -4.09 18.90 18.04
CA GLY A 168 -3.21 18.88 16.90
C GLY A 168 -3.93 18.81 15.55
N SER A 169 -3.26 19.31 14.51
CA SER A 169 -3.67 19.15 13.13
C SER A 169 -2.54 18.61 12.26
N PHE A 170 -2.90 17.95 11.18
CA PHE A 170 -1.98 17.46 10.15
C PHE A 170 -2.59 17.64 8.76
N THR A 171 -1.77 18.07 7.81
CA THR A 171 -2.08 18.06 6.37
C THR A 171 -0.81 17.78 5.56
N SER A 172 -0.95 17.12 4.41
CA SER A 172 0.12 17.02 3.40
C SER A 172 -0.03 18.05 2.28
N CYS A 173 -0.99 18.97 2.39
CA CYS A 173 -1.12 20.06 1.43
C CYS A 173 0.11 20.97 1.46
N LEU A 174 0.44 21.55 0.30
CA LEU A 174 1.52 22.52 0.19
C LEU A 174 1.28 23.75 1.11
N PRO A 175 2.33 24.42 1.57
CA PRO A 175 2.19 25.65 2.33
C PRO A 175 1.28 26.66 1.63
N GLY A 176 0.31 27.19 2.36
CA GLY A 176 -0.69 28.13 1.82
C GLY A 176 -1.95 27.48 1.22
N SER A 177 -2.05 26.15 1.17
CA SER A 177 -3.24 25.41 0.74
C SER A 177 -3.78 24.55 1.87
N ASP A 178 -5.03 24.73 2.27
CA ASP A 178 -5.70 23.94 3.30
C ASP A 178 -6.88 23.14 2.72
N THR A 179 -6.64 22.48 1.58
CA THR A 179 -7.67 21.70 0.89
C THR A 179 -8.22 20.60 1.77
N TRP A 180 -7.38 19.95 2.57
CA TRP A 180 -7.80 18.98 3.57
C TRP A 180 -6.91 19.00 4.80
N SER A 181 -7.45 18.59 5.94
CA SER A 181 -6.68 18.38 7.17
C SER A 181 -7.33 17.31 8.05
N VAL A 182 -6.51 16.66 8.87
CA VAL A 182 -6.96 15.85 10.01
C VAL A 182 -6.70 16.65 11.27
N VAL A 183 -7.69 16.73 12.15
CA VAL A 183 -7.61 17.42 13.44
C VAL A 183 -8.01 16.45 14.54
N GLY A 184 -7.25 16.38 15.61
CA GLY A 184 -7.53 15.56 16.79
C GLY A 184 -7.43 16.36 18.08
N SER A 185 -8.13 15.93 19.13
CA SER A 185 -7.90 16.47 20.48
C SER A 185 -6.49 16.08 20.98
N GLU A 186 -6.01 14.93 20.55
CA GLU A 186 -4.65 14.46 20.78
C GLU A 186 -4.21 13.62 19.58
N ILE A 187 -3.01 13.86 19.08
CA ILE A 187 -2.35 13.08 18.03
C ILE A 187 -1.04 12.54 18.61
N ILE A 188 -0.90 11.23 18.71
CA ILE A 188 0.29 10.56 19.24
C ILE A 188 0.97 9.84 18.10
N HIS A 189 2.17 10.24 17.72
CA HIS A 189 3.00 9.54 16.76
C HIS A 189 4.06 8.73 17.49
N ASP A 190 3.94 7.40 17.48
CA ASP A 190 4.96 6.46 17.93
C ASP A 190 5.89 6.14 16.76
N ARG A 191 7.12 6.65 16.82
CA ARG A 191 8.12 6.47 15.75
C ARG A 191 8.66 5.03 15.69
N GLU A 192 8.73 4.35 16.82
CA GLU A 192 9.21 2.97 16.89
C GLU A 192 8.17 2.01 16.33
N GLU A 193 6.91 2.21 16.71
CA GLU A 193 5.80 1.44 16.18
C GLU A 193 5.32 1.93 14.81
N GLN A 194 5.76 3.10 14.35
CA GLN A 194 5.39 3.71 13.07
C GLN A 194 3.87 3.89 12.91
N VAL A 195 3.24 4.42 13.94
CA VAL A 195 1.80 4.63 13.99
C VAL A 195 1.47 6.03 14.50
N ALA A 196 0.41 6.61 13.95
CA ALA A 196 -0.21 7.80 14.49
C ALA A 196 -1.59 7.43 15.06
N GLU A 197 -1.81 7.70 16.34
CA GLU A 197 -3.08 7.56 17.04
C GLU A 197 -3.72 8.92 17.17
N ILE A 198 -4.97 9.05 16.78
CA ILE A 198 -5.67 10.32 16.74
C ILE A 198 -6.98 10.18 17.53
N TRP A 199 -7.08 10.87 18.63
CA TRP A 199 -8.29 10.92 19.45
C TRP A 199 -9.22 12.04 18.98
N ASN A 200 -10.54 11.75 18.95
CA ASN A 200 -11.56 12.66 18.42
C ASN A 200 -11.21 13.18 17.02
N ALA A 201 -10.77 12.28 16.17
CA ALA A 201 -10.30 12.58 14.81
C ALA A 201 -11.43 13.19 13.97
N ARG A 202 -11.13 14.31 13.32
CA ARG A 202 -12.00 14.97 12.35
C ARG A 202 -11.25 15.18 11.05
N PHE A 203 -11.73 14.58 9.99
CA PHE A 203 -11.21 14.86 8.65
C PHE A 203 -11.99 16.03 8.07
N LYS A 204 -11.29 17.06 7.65
CA LYS A 204 -11.85 18.30 7.09
C LYS A 204 -11.47 18.46 5.63
N VAL A 205 -12.38 18.96 4.83
CA VAL A 205 -12.14 19.50 3.49
C VAL A 205 -12.39 21.01 3.56
N GLY A 206 -11.31 21.78 3.44
CA GLY A 206 -11.33 23.18 3.82
C GLY A 206 -11.76 23.34 5.29
N PRO A 207 -12.74 24.21 5.60
CA PRO A 207 -13.22 24.40 6.96
C PRO A 207 -14.26 23.33 7.42
N VAL A 208 -14.79 22.50 6.50
CA VAL A 208 -15.93 21.63 6.74
C VAL A 208 -15.46 20.25 7.22
N PRO A 209 -15.85 19.79 8.44
CA PRO A 209 -15.61 18.43 8.86
C PRO A 209 -16.56 17.47 8.12
N ILE A 210 -16.01 16.50 7.39
CA ILE A 210 -16.76 15.53 6.59
C ILE A 210 -16.77 14.13 7.21
N PHE A 211 -15.87 13.85 8.15
CA PHE A 211 -15.77 12.57 8.84
C PHE A 211 -15.33 12.79 10.28
N TYR A 212 -15.87 11.98 11.21
CA TYR A 212 -15.52 11.95 12.62
C TYR A 212 -15.32 10.52 13.10
N SER A 213 -14.27 10.30 13.89
CA SER A 213 -14.06 9.06 14.64
C SER A 213 -13.60 9.41 16.06
N PRO A 214 -14.11 8.76 17.10
CA PRO A 214 -13.63 8.97 18.48
C PRO A 214 -12.16 8.52 18.63
N TYR A 215 -11.72 7.53 17.87
CA TYR A 215 -10.36 7.05 17.78
C TYR A 215 -10.04 6.61 16.36
N LEU A 216 -8.88 7.03 15.86
CA LEU A 216 -8.37 6.65 14.55
C LEU A 216 -6.89 6.31 14.67
N GLN A 217 -6.49 5.16 14.15
CA GLN A 217 -5.10 4.76 14.09
C GLN A 217 -4.67 4.67 12.63
N LEU A 218 -3.57 5.35 12.27
CA LEU A 218 -3.03 5.37 10.92
C LEU A 218 -1.58 4.87 10.92
N PRO A 219 -1.21 3.95 10.02
CA PRO A 219 0.20 3.61 9.80
C PRO A 219 0.91 4.81 9.16
N VAL A 220 2.07 5.19 9.69
CA VAL A 220 2.89 6.33 9.20
C VAL A 220 4.27 5.90 8.74
N GLY A 221 4.50 4.61 8.55
CA GLY A 221 5.75 4.02 8.11
C GLY A 221 5.53 2.74 7.30
N ASP A 222 6.58 1.95 7.15
CA ASP A 222 6.59 0.74 6.32
C ASP A 222 6.04 -0.52 7.03
N LYS A 223 5.80 -0.45 8.34
CA LYS A 223 5.24 -1.57 9.11
C LYS A 223 3.77 -1.80 8.72
N ARG A 224 3.46 -3.01 8.27
CA ARG A 224 2.07 -3.40 7.98
C ARG A 224 1.27 -3.54 9.28
N ARG A 225 0.11 -2.93 9.34
CA ARG A 225 -0.81 -2.99 10.49
C ARG A 225 -2.24 -3.21 10.05
N SER A 226 -2.98 -3.94 10.88
CA SER A 226 -4.42 -4.10 10.69
C SER A 226 -5.14 -2.78 10.97
N GLY A 227 -6.18 -2.48 10.17
CA GLY A 227 -6.99 -1.28 10.35
C GLY A 227 -7.91 -1.01 9.16
N PHE A 228 -8.82 -0.08 9.34
CA PHE A 228 -9.67 0.40 8.25
C PHE A 228 -8.85 1.17 7.23
N LEU A 229 -9.05 0.85 5.96
CA LEU A 229 -8.53 1.63 4.85
C LEU A 229 -9.47 2.79 4.53
N ILE A 230 -9.06 3.65 3.62
CA ILE A 230 -9.86 4.81 3.21
C ILE A 230 -11.18 4.31 2.60
N PRO A 231 -12.33 4.70 3.16
CA PRO A 231 -13.62 4.33 2.59
C PRO A 231 -13.80 4.99 1.22
N ASN A 232 -14.53 4.32 0.36
CA ASN A 232 -14.89 4.83 -0.96
C ASN A 232 -16.40 4.87 -1.12
N ALA A 233 -16.90 5.88 -1.81
CA ALA A 233 -18.32 5.98 -2.17
C ALA A 233 -18.41 6.41 -3.64
N LYS A 234 -19.28 5.75 -4.39
CA LYS A 234 -19.58 6.10 -5.78
C LYS A 234 -21.07 6.04 -6.05
N TYR A 235 -21.49 6.65 -7.14
CA TYR A 235 -22.84 6.55 -7.65
C TYR A 235 -22.79 6.04 -9.10
N THR A 236 -23.48 4.92 -9.35
CA THR A 236 -23.58 4.31 -10.67
C THR A 236 -25.04 4.19 -11.11
N THR A 237 -25.29 4.07 -12.39
CA THR A 237 -26.65 3.80 -12.91
C THR A 237 -27.09 2.37 -12.63
N THR A 238 -26.13 1.45 -12.42
CA THR A 238 -26.37 0.02 -12.18
C THR A 238 -26.75 -0.26 -10.74
N ASN A 239 -26.05 0.32 -9.78
CA ASN A 239 -26.22 0.02 -8.34
C ASN A 239 -26.68 1.20 -7.51
N TYR A 240 -26.82 2.41 -8.10
CA TYR A 240 -27.11 3.69 -7.46
C TYR A 240 -25.99 4.09 -6.48
N PHE A 241 -26.29 4.37 -5.24
CA PHE A 241 -25.28 4.67 -4.24
C PHE A 241 -24.57 3.39 -3.78
N GLU A 242 -23.25 3.41 -3.86
CA GLU A 242 -22.37 2.34 -3.42
C GLU A 242 -21.41 2.88 -2.37
N PHE A 243 -21.16 2.10 -1.32
CA PHE A 243 -20.23 2.45 -0.26
C PHE A 243 -19.37 1.26 0.13
N TYR A 244 -18.07 1.47 0.15
CA TYR A 244 -17.05 0.48 0.47
C TYR A 244 -16.32 0.88 1.75
N LEU A 245 -16.17 -0.05 2.69
CA LEU A 245 -15.42 0.17 3.94
C LEU A 245 -14.38 -0.94 4.13
N PRO A 246 -13.23 -0.90 3.43
CA PRO A 246 -12.23 -1.96 3.52
C PRO A 246 -11.57 -1.99 4.90
N TYR A 247 -11.40 -3.18 5.45
CA TYR A 247 -10.59 -3.47 6.62
C TYR A 247 -9.44 -4.38 6.23
N TYR A 248 -8.21 -3.87 6.39
CA TYR A 248 -7.00 -4.64 6.20
C TYR A 248 -6.63 -5.41 7.46
N TRP A 249 -6.42 -6.71 7.35
CA TRP A 249 -6.02 -7.59 8.44
C TRP A 249 -4.61 -8.14 8.19
N ASN A 250 -3.62 -7.65 8.93
CA ASN A 250 -2.26 -8.17 8.94
C ASN A 250 -2.20 -9.41 9.84
N ILE A 251 -2.42 -10.60 9.26
CA ILE A 251 -2.53 -11.86 9.99
C ILE A 251 -1.15 -12.32 10.46
N ALA A 252 -0.17 -12.32 9.55
CA ALA A 252 1.19 -12.76 9.79
C ALA A 252 2.16 -12.07 8.80
N PRO A 253 3.48 -12.14 9.02
CA PRO A 253 4.45 -11.56 8.08
C PRO A 253 4.30 -12.05 6.63
N ASN A 254 3.80 -13.27 6.44
CA ASN A 254 3.64 -13.92 5.16
C ASN A 254 2.18 -14.11 4.72
N MET A 255 1.20 -13.52 5.45
CA MET A 255 -0.20 -13.58 5.05
C MET A 255 -1.00 -12.39 5.57
N ASP A 256 -1.92 -11.93 4.76
CA ASP A 256 -2.85 -10.86 5.08
C ASP A 256 -4.20 -11.05 4.40
N ALA A 257 -5.19 -10.30 4.85
CA ALA A 257 -6.51 -10.27 4.25
C ALA A 257 -7.05 -8.85 4.18
N THR A 258 -7.93 -8.60 3.22
CA THR A 258 -8.74 -7.39 3.15
C THR A 258 -10.20 -7.80 3.09
N ILE A 259 -11.00 -7.34 4.04
CA ILE A 259 -12.44 -7.61 4.13
C ILE A 259 -13.16 -6.30 3.82
N THR A 260 -13.94 -6.29 2.75
CA THR A 260 -14.62 -5.08 2.29
C THR A 260 -16.15 -5.29 2.27
N PRO A 261 -16.87 -4.85 3.30
CA PRO A 261 -18.32 -4.69 3.16
C PRO A 261 -18.62 -3.61 2.10
N HIS A 262 -19.28 -4.01 1.04
CA HIS A 262 -19.69 -3.20 -0.09
C HIS A 262 -21.22 -3.08 -0.11
N TYR A 263 -21.75 -1.94 0.34
CA TYR A 263 -23.17 -1.66 0.30
C TYR A 263 -23.59 -1.15 -1.08
N MET A 264 -24.64 -1.76 -1.63
CA MET A 264 -25.25 -1.38 -2.91
C MET A 264 -26.72 -1.08 -2.72
N HIS A 265 -27.12 0.19 -2.90
CA HIS A 265 -28.49 0.63 -2.63
C HIS A 265 -29.54 -0.09 -3.48
N ARG A 266 -29.32 -0.23 -4.79
CA ARG A 266 -30.27 -0.86 -5.70
C ARG A 266 -30.45 -2.35 -5.44
N ARG A 267 -29.37 -3.06 -5.05
CA ARG A 267 -29.40 -4.49 -4.76
C ARG A 267 -29.91 -4.81 -3.35
N GLY A 268 -29.98 -3.77 -2.49
CA GLY A 268 -30.63 -3.84 -1.18
C GLY A 268 -29.89 -4.61 -0.10
N ASN A 269 -28.61 -4.98 -0.34
CA ASN A 269 -27.83 -5.75 0.60
C ASN A 269 -26.33 -5.37 0.57
N ILE A 270 -25.52 -5.95 1.46
CA ILE A 270 -24.09 -5.79 1.54
C ILE A 270 -23.42 -7.00 0.91
N MET A 271 -22.57 -6.77 -0.10
CA MET A 271 -21.66 -7.76 -0.61
C MET A 271 -20.39 -7.77 0.26
N TRP A 272 -19.92 -8.93 0.63
CA TRP A 272 -18.68 -9.14 1.35
C TRP A 272 -17.61 -9.55 0.35
N GLU A 273 -16.70 -8.64 0.06
CA GLU A 273 -15.53 -8.89 -0.78
C GLU A 273 -14.34 -9.21 0.13
N ASN A 274 -13.78 -10.42 0.01
CA ASN A 274 -12.76 -10.91 0.92
C ASN A 274 -11.53 -11.37 0.12
N GLU A 275 -10.50 -10.54 0.11
CA GLU A 275 -9.20 -10.85 -0.48
C GLU A 275 -8.28 -11.45 0.59
N PHE A 276 -7.68 -12.60 0.32
CA PHE A 276 -6.67 -13.24 1.15
C PHE A 276 -5.39 -13.49 0.35
N ARG A 277 -4.25 -13.04 0.85
CA ARG A 277 -2.94 -13.21 0.23
C ARG A 277 -2.01 -13.99 1.15
N TYR A 278 -1.25 -14.87 0.58
CA TYR A 278 -0.30 -15.69 1.34
C TYR A 278 0.99 -15.98 0.57
N LEU A 279 2.06 -16.16 1.32
CA LEU A 279 3.35 -16.66 0.86
C LEU A 279 3.69 -17.92 1.66
N SER A 280 3.96 -19.03 0.98
CA SER A 280 4.34 -20.31 1.56
C SER A 280 5.65 -20.81 0.94
N GLN A 281 6.16 -21.93 1.45
CA GLN A 281 7.32 -22.59 0.84
C GLN A 281 7.03 -23.12 -0.58
N ALA A 282 5.76 -23.39 -0.87
CA ALA A 282 5.32 -23.87 -2.18
C ALA A 282 4.96 -22.75 -3.17
N GLY A 283 5.07 -21.48 -2.76
CA GLY A 283 4.81 -20.31 -3.60
C GLY A 283 3.90 -19.26 -2.98
N ALA A 284 3.52 -18.29 -3.78
CA ALA A 284 2.62 -17.21 -3.43
C ALA A 284 1.22 -17.45 -4.01
N GLY A 285 0.20 -17.03 -3.27
CA GLY A 285 -1.16 -17.11 -3.73
C GLY A 285 -2.05 -15.98 -3.25
N LEU A 286 -3.13 -15.78 -4.00
CA LEU A 286 -4.21 -14.85 -3.73
C LEU A 286 -5.53 -15.59 -3.91
N MET A 287 -6.41 -15.44 -2.93
CA MET A 287 -7.80 -15.91 -2.98
C MET A 287 -8.73 -14.71 -2.85
N GLU A 288 -9.82 -14.73 -3.58
CA GLU A 288 -10.93 -13.79 -3.42
C GLU A 288 -12.23 -14.55 -3.24
N LEU A 289 -13.03 -14.12 -2.31
CA LEU A 289 -14.38 -14.63 -2.08
C LEU A 289 -15.34 -13.44 -1.93
N ASP A 290 -16.09 -13.18 -2.98
CA ASP A 290 -17.20 -12.25 -2.93
C ASP A 290 -18.49 -12.99 -2.60
N TYR A 291 -19.29 -12.44 -1.71
CA TYR A 291 -20.56 -13.06 -1.31
C TYR A 291 -21.63 -12.01 -1.05
N LEU A 292 -22.69 -12.05 -1.84
CA LEU A 292 -23.92 -11.27 -1.68
C LEU A 292 -25.05 -12.22 -1.26
N PRO A 293 -25.55 -12.10 -0.02
CA PRO A 293 -26.54 -13.04 0.52
C PRO A 293 -27.86 -13.06 -0.22
N SER A 294 -28.26 -11.94 -0.79
CA SER A 294 -29.48 -11.77 -1.58
C SER A 294 -29.32 -10.56 -2.49
N ASP A 295 -29.66 -10.69 -3.74
CA ASP A 295 -29.64 -9.65 -4.77
C ASP A 295 -31.06 -9.41 -5.29
N LYS A 296 -31.66 -8.27 -4.91
CA LYS A 296 -33.02 -7.92 -5.33
C LYS A 296 -33.17 -7.74 -6.84
N VAL A 297 -32.13 -7.22 -7.50
CA VAL A 297 -32.16 -7.02 -8.95
C VAL A 297 -32.17 -8.37 -9.67
N TYR A 298 -31.33 -9.31 -9.22
CA TYR A 298 -31.30 -10.67 -9.77
C TYR A 298 -32.61 -11.42 -9.51
N GLU A 299 -33.20 -11.29 -8.31
CA GLU A 299 -34.49 -11.90 -7.95
C GLU A 299 -35.64 -11.41 -8.86
N ASP A 300 -35.66 -10.08 -9.14
CA ASP A 300 -36.67 -9.48 -10.02
C ASP A 300 -36.49 -9.93 -11.49
N GLU A 301 -35.26 -10.13 -11.96
CA GLU A 301 -34.95 -10.53 -13.32
C GLU A 301 -35.08 -12.06 -13.52
N HIS A 302 -34.89 -12.86 -12.45
CA HIS A 302 -34.92 -14.32 -12.46
C HIS A 302 -35.88 -14.89 -11.38
N PRO A 303 -37.19 -14.61 -11.48
CA PRO A 303 -38.16 -14.95 -10.44
C PRO A 303 -38.40 -16.47 -10.26
N ASN A 304 -37.87 -17.29 -11.17
CA ASN A 304 -37.99 -18.75 -11.11
C ASN A 304 -36.75 -19.43 -10.53
N ASP A 305 -35.71 -18.69 -10.22
CA ASP A 305 -34.50 -19.24 -9.64
C ASP A 305 -34.68 -19.48 -8.13
N ASP A 306 -34.22 -20.61 -7.63
CA ASP A 306 -34.36 -21.01 -6.21
C ASP A 306 -33.57 -20.10 -5.25
N SER A 307 -32.66 -19.25 -5.76
CA SER A 307 -31.78 -18.43 -4.93
C SER A 307 -31.29 -17.18 -5.64
N SER A 308 -31.38 -16.05 -4.96
CA SER A 308 -30.78 -14.76 -5.38
C SER A 308 -29.40 -14.50 -4.77
N ARG A 309 -28.75 -15.54 -4.22
CA ARG A 309 -27.39 -15.46 -3.68
C ARG A 309 -26.38 -15.36 -4.81
N ARG A 310 -25.50 -14.36 -4.75
CA ARG A 310 -24.46 -14.16 -5.75
C ARG A 310 -23.09 -14.29 -5.09
N TRP A 311 -22.17 -14.98 -5.77
CA TRP A 311 -20.82 -15.15 -5.25
C TRP A 311 -19.80 -15.34 -6.37
N LEU A 312 -18.54 -14.95 -6.05
CA LEU A 312 -17.35 -15.24 -6.84
C LEU A 312 -16.33 -15.93 -5.93
N PHE A 313 -15.68 -16.94 -6.44
CA PHE A 313 -14.46 -17.50 -5.86
C PHE A 313 -13.35 -17.47 -6.90
N TYR A 314 -12.26 -16.83 -6.54
CA TYR A 314 -11.03 -16.75 -7.31
C TYR A 314 -9.87 -17.30 -6.48
N TRP A 315 -9.01 -18.10 -7.11
CA TRP A 315 -7.77 -18.56 -6.49
C TRP A 315 -6.66 -18.59 -7.54
N ASN A 316 -5.63 -17.80 -7.32
CA ASN A 316 -4.40 -17.85 -8.09
C ASN A 316 -3.26 -18.26 -7.16
N HIS A 317 -2.48 -19.27 -7.59
CA HIS A 317 -1.28 -19.69 -6.89
C HIS A 317 -0.19 -20.01 -7.90
N SER A 318 1.02 -19.58 -7.62
CA SER A 318 2.21 -19.93 -8.41
C SER A 318 3.41 -20.12 -7.50
N GLY A 319 4.13 -21.22 -7.71
CA GLY A 319 5.30 -21.46 -6.89
C GLY A 319 6.18 -22.59 -7.36
N VAL A 320 7.37 -22.61 -6.77
CA VAL A 320 8.39 -23.66 -6.96
C VAL A 320 8.88 -24.10 -5.59
N MET A 321 8.81 -25.39 -5.32
CA MET A 321 9.30 -26.01 -4.10
C MET A 321 10.49 -26.94 -4.43
N ASP A 322 11.51 -26.92 -3.59
CA ASP A 322 12.75 -27.71 -3.73
C ASP A 322 13.40 -27.60 -5.11
N GLN A 323 13.19 -26.47 -5.81
CA GLN A 323 13.70 -26.15 -7.15
C GLN A 323 13.19 -27.08 -8.27
N VAL A 324 12.43 -28.11 -7.96
CA VAL A 324 11.96 -29.12 -8.90
C VAL A 324 10.43 -29.19 -9.04
N TRP A 325 9.67 -28.96 -7.95
CA TRP A 325 8.24 -29.01 -7.97
C TRP A 325 7.66 -27.65 -8.32
N ARG A 326 6.70 -27.63 -9.26
CA ARG A 326 5.99 -26.42 -9.70
C ARG A 326 4.50 -26.58 -9.45
N PHE A 327 3.91 -25.62 -8.78
CA PHE A 327 2.49 -25.58 -8.47
C PHE A 327 1.87 -24.35 -9.10
N ASN A 328 0.79 -24.55 -9.89
CA ASN A 328 0.03 -23.44 -10.43
C ASN A 328 -1.46 -23.73 -10.29
N VAL A 329 -2.18 -22.74 -9.81
CA VAL A 329 -3.63 -22.70 -9.75
C VAL A 329 -4.07 -21.40 -10.42
N ASP A 330 -5.06 -21.50 -11.30
CA ASP A 330 -5.77 -20.38 -11.92
C ASP A 330 -7.24 -20.77 -11.96
N TYR A 331 -7.95 -20.43 -10.91
CA TYR A 331 -9.30 -20.89 -10.67
C TYR A 331 -10.24 -19.71 -10.47
N THR A 332 -11.25 -19.60 -11.33
CA THR A 332 -12.34 -18.63 -11.21
C THR A 332 -13.67 -19.36 -11.32
N LYS A 333 -14.56 -19.12 -10.38
CA LYS A 333 -15.93 -19.64 -10.43
C LYS A 333 -16.90 -18.60 -9.89
N VAL A 334 -18.02 -18.44 -10.55
CA VAL A 334 -19.10 -17.54 -10.16
C VAL A 334 -20.43 -18.26 -9.99
N SER A 335 -21.34 -17.66 -9.27
CA SER A 335 -22.67 -18.21 -8.99
C SER A 335 -23.50 -18.41 -10.25
N ASP A 336 -23.38 -17.49 -11.21
CA ASP A 336 -24.26 -17.41 -12.37
C ASP A 336 -23.56 -16.75 -13.56
N PRO A 337 -24.05 -16.95 -14.80
CA PRO A 337 -23.44 -16.41 -16.01
C PRO A 337 -23.44 -14.89 -16.12
N SER A 338 -24.37 -14.20 -15.45
CA SER A 338 -24.50 -12.72 -15.51
C SER A 338 -23.62 -12.00 -14.49
N TYR A 339 -22.92 -12.71 -13.61
CA TYR A 339 -22.13 -12.13 -12.51
C TYR A 339 -21.21 -11.01 -12.97
N PHE A 340 -20.41 -11.24 -14.02
CA PHE A 340 -19.45 -10.24 -14.55
C PHE A 340 -20.10 -9.12 -15.40
N ASN A 341 -21.38 -9.22 -15.73
CA ASN A 341 -22.14 -8.12 -16.32
C ASN A 341 -22.61 -7.14 -15.26
N ASP A 342 -22.90 -7.65 -14.06
CA ASP A 342 -23.53 -6.92 -12.97
C ASP A 342 -22.53 -6.31 -12.01
N PHE A 343 -21.38 -6.95 -11.85
CA PHE A 343 -20.33 -6.54 -10.90
C PHE A 343 -19.02 -6.28 -11.63
N ASP A 344 -18.47 -5.08 -11.46
CA ASP A 344 -17.10 -4.77 -11.86
C ASP A 344 -16.14 -5.63 -11.03
N ASN A 345 -15.32 -6.42 -11.67
CA ASN A 345 -14.39 -7.30 -10.98
C ASN A 345 -13.04 -7.37 -11.72
N LYS A 346 -11.94 -7.47 -10.96
CA LYS A 346 -10.57 -7.58 -11.49
C LYS A 346 -10.15 -9.03 -11.84
N TYR A 347 -10.99 -10.01 -11.50
CA TYR A 347 -10.67 -11.44 -11.63
C TYR A 347 -11.39 -12.13 -12.79
N GLY A 348 -12.15 -11.39 -13.57
CA GLY A 348 -12.85 -11.87 -14.78
C GLY A 348 -13.60 -10.76 -15.46
N SER A 349 -14.05 -11.06 -16.70
CA SER A 349 -14.81 -10.12 -17.52
C SER A 349 -15.90 -10.87 -18.26
N SER A 350 -17.04 -10.20 -18.46
CA SER A 350 -18.12 -10.71 -19.31
C SER A 350 -17.69 -10.90 -20.78
N THR A 351 -16.68 -10.15 -21.23
CA THR A 351 -16.15 -10.24 -22.59
C THR A 351 -15.34 -11.51 -22.84
N ASP A 352 -14.85 -12.18 -21.80
CA ASP A 352 -14.08 -13.41 -21.92
C ASP A 352 -14.96 -14.60 -22.30
N GLY A 353 -16.27 -14.54 -22.01
CA GLY A 353 -17.26 -15.57 -22.33
C GLY A 353 -17.17 -16.83 -21.47
N TYR A 354 -16.11 -16.97 -20.66
CA TYR A 354 -15.91 -18.09 -19.74
C TYR A 354 -14.97 -17.75 -18.60
N ALA A 355 -15.06 -18.49 -17.49
CA ALA A 355 -14.07 -18.50 -16.42
C ALA A 355 -13.21 -19.78 -16.47
N THR A 356 -11.91 -19.64 -16.28
CA THR A 356 -10.95 -20.76 -16.28
C THR A 356 -10.87 -21.39 -14.89
N GLN A 357 -10.79 -22.73 -14.86
CA GLN A 357 -10.57 -23.53 -13.66
C GLN A 357 -9.42 -24.48 -13.94
N LYS A 358 -8.20 -24.10 -13.57
CA LYS A 358 -6.98 -24.87 -13.88
C LYS A 358 -6.17 -25.13 -12.63
N PHE A 359 -5.76 -26.40 -12.47
CA PHE A 359 -4.78 -26.84 -11.49
C PHE A 359 -3.64 -27.55 -12.23
N SER A 360 -2.41 -27.32 -11.83
CA SER A 360 -1.28 -28.07 -12.37
C SER A 360 -0.18 -28.30 -11.35
N VAL A 361 0.41 -29.50 -11.40
CA VAL A 361 1.60 -29.89 -10.65
C VAL A 361 2.64 -30.36 -11.63
N GLY A 362 3.81 -29.75 -11.63
CA GLY A 362 4.93 -30.09 -12.48
C GLY A 362 6.13 -30.55 -11.66
N TYR A 363 6.89 -31.46 -12.24
CA TYR A 363 8.22 -31.87 -11.75
C TYR A 363 9.23 -31.62 -12.85
N ALA A 364 10.31 -30.89 -12.55
CA ALA A 364 11.32 -30.56 -13.55
C ALA A 364 12.72 -30.72 -12.96
N VAL A 365 13.54 -31.50 -13.65
CA VAL A 365 14.97 -31.64 -13.42
C VAL A 365 15.72 -31.37 -14.72
N GLN A 366 17.07 -31.45 -14.72
CA GLN A 366 17.91 -30.99 -15.81
C GLN A 366 17.43 -31.41 -17.23
N ASN A 367 17.08 -32.66 -17.43
CA ASN A 367 16.74 -33.20 -18.75
C ASN A 367 15.31 -33.73 -18.87
N PHE A 368 14.52 -33.59 -17.81
CA PHE A 368 13.19 -34.14 -17.73
C PHE A 368 12.24 -33.17 -17.07
N ASN A 369 11.06 -32.99 -17.67
CA ASN A 369 9.93 -32.36 -16.99
C ASN A 369 8.63 -33.14 -17.30
N ALA A 370 7.80 -33.22 -16.27
CA ALA A 370 6.44 -33.75 -16.38
C ALA A 370 5.47 -32.82 -15.68
N THR A 371 4.32 -32.61 -16.27
CA THR A 371 3.24 -31.80 -15.70
C THR A 371 1.93 -32.56 -15.77
N VAL A 372 1.26 -32.72 -14.63
CA VAL A 372 -0.12 -33.15 -14.57
C VAL A 372 -0.99 -31.92 -14.36
N SER A 373 -2.03 -31.77 -15.16
CA SER A 373 -2.96 -30.65 -15.05
C SER A 373 -4.40 -31.12 -15.26
N THR A 374 -5.32 -30.33 -14.71
CA THR A 374 -6.74 -30.38 -15.03
C THR A 374 -7.19 -28.98 -15.42
N LYS A 375 -7.99 -28.86 -16.48
CA LYS A 375 -8.49 -27.59 -16.98
C LYS A 375 -9.96 -27.73 -17.38
N GLN A 376 -10.79 -26.96 -16.69
CA GLN A 376 -12.23 -26.83 -16.93
C GLN A 376 -12.58 -25.39 -17.25
N PHE A 377 -13.80 -25.18 -17.76
CA PHE A 377 -14.34 -23.86 -18.08
C PHE A 377 -15.76 -23.73 -17.58
N GLN A 378 -16.07 -22.64 -16.88
CA GLN A 378 -17.44 -22.22 -16.66
C GLN A 378 -17.81 -21.24 -17.78
N VAL A 379 -18.69 -21.65 -18.69
CA VAL A 379 -19.12 -20.85 -19.86
C VAL A 379 -20.30 -19.97 -19.46
N PHE A 380 -20.28 -18.69 -19.85
CA PHE A 380 -21.32 -17.70 -19.52
C PHE A 380 -22.40 -17.54 -20.58
N SER A 381 -22.25 -18.17 -21.75
CA SER A 381 -23.22 -18.10 -22.82
C SER A 381 -24.30 -19.16 -22.68
N GLU A 382 -25.57 -18.74 -22.63
CA GLU A 382 -26.72 -19.65 -22.65
C GLU A 382 -26.82 -20.49 -23.93
N GLN A 383 -26.27 -19.96 -25.05
CA GLN A 383 -26.36 -20.61 -26.35
C GLN A 383 -25.28 -21.64 -26.61
N ASN A 384 -24.20 -21.66 -25.85
CA ASN A 384 -23.07 -22.55 -26.06
C ASN A 384 -22.61 -23.20 -24.75
N THR A 385 -23.46 -24.04 -24.17
CA THR A 385 -23.21 -24.73 -22.91
C THR A 385 -22.27 -25.96 -23.06
N SER A 386 -21.82 -26.27 -24.27
CA SER A 386 -20.98 -27.46 -24.55
C SER A 386 -19.51 -27.02 -24.63
N SER A 387 -18.71 -27.37 -23.65
CA SER A 387 -17.27 -27.20 -23.66
C SER A 387 -16.54 -28.46 -23.28
N TYR A 388 -15.42 -28.75 -23.96
CA TYR A 388 -14.51 -29.82 -23.56
C TYR A 388 -13.49 -29.36 -22.57
N SER A 389 -13.37 -30.12 -21.49
CA SER A 389 -12.35 -29.99 -20.45
C SER A 389 -11.22 -30.97 -20.68
N ALA A 390 -10.04 -30.73 -20.14
CA ALA A 390 -8.92 -31.67 -20.12
C ALA A 390 -8.77 -32.20 -18.68
N GLU A 391 -9.21 -33.46 -18.44
CA GLU A 391 -9.35 -34.00 -17.10
C GLU A 391 -9.02 -35.50 -17.00
N PRO A 392 -7.78 -35.89 -16.67
CA PRO A 392 -6.55 -35.08 -16.57
C PRO A 392 -5.80 -34.92 -17.89
N GLN A 393 -4.78 -34.05 -17.89
CA GLN A 393 -3.78 -33.97 -18.92
C GLN A 393 -2.39 -34.21 -18.30
N LEU A 394 -1.60 -35.09 -18.90
CA LEU A 394 -0.21 -35.36 -18.59
C LEU A 394 0.64 -34.92 -19.77
N ASP A 395 1.58 -34.03 -19.52
CA ASP A 395 2.62 -33.60 -20.46
C ASP A 395 4.00 -34.04 -19.95
N VAL A 396 4.80 -34.67 -20.79
CA VAL A 396 6.14 -35.15 -20.45
C VAL A 396 7.11 -34.69 -21.52
N ASN A 397 8.21 -34.09 -21.11
CA ASN A 397 9.33 -33.75 -21.97
C ASN A 397 10.60 -34.39 -21.43
N TYR A 398 11.30 -35.09 -22.30
CA TYR A 398 12.66 -35.54 -22.07
C TYR A 398 13.55 -35.00 -23.18
N TYR A 399 14.71 -34.45 -22.82
CA TYR A 399 15.67 -33.95 -23.79
C TYR A 399 17.08 -34.30 -23.34
N GLN A 400 17.90 -34.69 -24.31
CA GLN A 400 19.29 -35.00 -24.08
C GLN A 400 20.12 -34.48 -25.25
N ASN A 401 21.08 -33.62 -24.94
CA ASN A 401 22.02 -33.08 -25.90
C ASN A 401 23.25 -33.99 -26.02
N ASP A 402 23.99 -33.86 -27.11
CA ASP A 402 25.24 -34.57 -27.35
C ASP A 402 25.12 -36.10 -27.30
N VAL A 403 24.02 -36.66 -27.80
CA VAL A 403 23.92 -38.11 -28.05
C VAL A 403 24.60 -38.45 -29.37
N GLY A 404 25.95 -38.53 -29.36
CA GLY A 404 26.77 -38.59 -30.57
C GLY A 404 26.63 -37.27 -31.36
N PRO A 405 26.25 -37.32 -32.66
CA PRO A 405 26.07 -36.12 -33.47
C PRO A 405 24.69 -35.49 -33.35
N PHE A 406 23.87 -35.89 -32.36
CA PHE A 406 22.46 -35.51 -32.30
C PHE A 406 22.10 -34.95 -30.93
N ASP A 407 21.20 -33.94 -30.94
CA ASP A 407 20.39 -33.55 -29.82
C ASP A 407 19.01 -34.22 -29.97
N THR A 408 18.55 -34.83 -28.92
CA THR A 408 17.32 -35.60 -28.92
C THR A 408 16.28 -34.99 -27.96
N ARG A 409 15.03 -34.96 -28.40
CA ARG A 409 13.88 -34.56 -27.59
C ARG A 409 12.77 -35.56 -27.79
N ILE A 410 12.07 -35.91 -26.72
CA ILE A 410 10.84 -36.69 -26.75
C ILE A 410 9.78 -35.90 -26.00
N TYR A 411 8.72 -35.55 -26.69
CA TYR A 411 7.51 -34.99 -26.10
C TYR A 411 6.41 -36.01 -26.12
N GLY A 412 5.78 -36.23 -24.97
CA GLY A 412 4.62 -37.07 -24.80
C GLY A 412 3.48 -36.32 -24.13
N GLN A 413 2.27 -36.50 -24.65
CA GLN A 413 1.05 -35.98 -24.06
C GLN A 413 -0.02 -37.07 -23.99
N ALA A 414 -0.69 -37.18 -22.85
CA ALA A 414 -1.92 -37.97 -22.69
C ALA A 414 -2.98 -37.04 -22.08
N VAL A 415 -4.12 -36.92 -22.74
CA VAL A 415 -5.22 -36.06 -22.27
C VAL A 415 -6.55 -36.80 -22.42
N HIS A 416 -7.32 -36.76 -21.34
CA HIS A 416 -8.71 -37.22 -21.35
C HIS A 416 -9.63 -36.01 -21.47
N PHE A 417 -10.46 -35.97 -22.52
CA PHE A 417 -11.43 -34.92 -22.78
C PHE A 417 -12.80 -35.33 -22.27
N VAL A 418 -13.36 -34.53 -21.39
CA VAL A 418 -14.71 -34.65 -20.86
C VAL A 418 -15.55 -33.46 -21.34
N ASN A 419 -16.78 -33.68 -21.71
CA ASN A 419 -17.71 -32.61 -22.08
C ASN A 419 -18.59 -32.24 -20.89
N THR A 420 -18.96 -30.97 -20.77
CA THR A 420 -19.92 -30.50 -19.76
C THR A 420 -21.33 -31.07 -19.95
N ARG A 421 -21.64 -31.63 -21.11
CA ARG A 421 -22.90 -32.30 -21.45
C ARG A 421 -22.71 -33.82 -21.46
N ASP A 422 -23.52 -34.54 -20.72
CA ASP A 422 -23.46 -36.00 -20.57
C ASP A 422 -23.77 -36.73 -21.89
N ASP A 423 -24.43 -36.10 -22.85
CA ASP A 423 -24.77 -36.70 -24.16
C ASP A 423 -23.65 -36.59 -25.20
N MET A 424 -22.55 -35.93 -24.88
CA MET A 424 -21.39 -35.75 -25.78
C MET A 424 -20.31 -36.79 -25.51
N PRO A 425 -19.61 -37.31 -26.56
CA PRO A 425 -18.61 -38.35 -26.40
C PRO A 425 -17.38 -37.84 -25.66
N GLU A 426 -16.88 -38.65 -24.72
CA GLU A 426 -15.57 -38.48 -24.11
C GLU A 426 -14.49 -39.13 -24.98
N ALA A 427 -13.27 -38.62 -24.94
CA ALA A 427 -12.16 -39.12 -25.75
C ALA A 427 -10.81 -38.97 -25.03
N THR A 428 -9.98 -40.00 -25.19
CA THR A 428 -8.58 -39.95 -24.73
C THR A 428 -7.68 -39.79 -25.94
N ARG A 429 -6.84 -38.75 -25.93
CA ARG A 429 -5.80 -38.55 -26.94
C ARG A 429 -4.44 -38.82 -26.32
N VAL A 430 -3.64 -39.62 -27.04
CA VAL A 430 -2.22 -39.83 -26.74
C VAL A 430 -1.43 -39.34 -27.93
N HIS A 431 -0.44 -38.47 -27.66
CA HIS A 431 0.46 -37.92 -28.67
C HIS A 431 1.90 -38.18 -28.24
N LEU A 432 2.74 -38.62 -29.17
CA LEU A 432 4.17 -38.85 -28.96
C LEU A 432 4.95 -38.22 -30.12
N GLU A 433 5.86 -37.33 -29.82
CA GLU A 433 6.68 -36.62 -30.79
C GLU A 433 8.17 -36.80 -30.44
N PRO A 434 8.84 -37.80 -31.04
CA PRO A 434 10.30 -37.86 -30.99
C PRO A 434 10.91 -36.89 -32.01
N ASP A 435 11.85 -36.05 -31.56
CA ASP A 435 12.60 -35.10 -32.40
C ASP A 435 14.10 -35.29 -32.20
N ARG A 436 14.85 -35.10 -33.29
CA ARG A 436 16.30 -35.10 -33.26
C ARG A 436 16.88 -34.01 -34.16
N LYS A 437 17.83 -33.27 -33.65
CA LYS A 437 18.56 -32.25 -34.43
C LYS A 437 19.99 -32.69 -34.58
N SER A 438 20.58 -32.57 -35.81
CA SER A 438 21.99 -32.77 -36.01
C SER A 438 22.78 -31.57 -35.50
N THR A 439 23.77 -31.81 -34.66
CA THR A 439 24.71 -30.78 -34.16
C THR A 439 25.84 -30.46 -35.17
N ARG A 440 25.86 -31.07 -36.37
CA ARG A 440 26.83 -30.72 -37.38
C ARG A 440 26.50 -29.32 -37.93
N LEU A 441 27.33 -28.37 -37.56
CA LEU A 441 27.48 -27.10 -38.30
C LEU A 441 27.99 -27.45 -39.72
N ASN A 442 27.23 -27.02 -40.74
CA ASN A 442 27.74 -27.00 -42.11
C ASN A 442 28.76 -25.87 -42.24
#